data_0c4dd3f10630455dbda4bd5fdf4d08fd
#
_entry.id   0c4dd3f10630455dbda4bd5fdf4d08fd
#
_cell.length_a   1.000
_cell.length_b   1.000
_cell.length_c   1.000
_cell.angle_alpha   90.00
_cell.angle_beta   90.00
_cell.angle_gamma   90.00
#
_symmetry.space_group_name_H-M   'P 1'
#
loop_
_entity.id
_entity.type
_entity.pdbx_description
1 polymer ?
#
loop_
_entity_poly.entity_id
_entity_poly.type
_entity_poly.pdbx_seq_one_letter_code
_entity_poly.pdbx_strand_id
1 'polypeptide(L)'
;MSDIVAEMRLPTQELRDDIPFFTKVLGMKMDMIYPADDPSVGVFSGHGLRLRIDKDASEAPGTLRILCEDPDGFADGQRLLIAPNGTRVEIEERHPPMVMPETVHSFVVRRLKDQAPWVIGRAGMHYRDLVPDRLGGSIIASHIRIPDGGPVPDMVHFHRVGFQLIFCIHGWVDVVYEDQGEKMRLTAGDCFIQPPEIRHRVLEASDNVQVIEIGVPAEHVTEIDHEMTLPTPHLRPDREWQGQRFVYNRAEGATWQPFRLPGFDSRDTTIAENTRGVAGVQVVRPAKASVDPVWTTHDTDIHFTFVMNGAVTLEGEGRDPFPLEEGDAFVIPPGMKTRLRDASADLELLEVSLPGVFNTTVMQA
;
A
#
# COMPACT_ATOMS: atom_id res chain seq x y z
N MET A 1 -22.01 -28.18 15.94
CA MET A 1 -21.73 -27.68 14.58
C MET A 1 -21.56 -28.90 13.71
N SER A 2 -22.27 -29.02 12.57
CA SER A 2 -22.08 -30.13 11.64
C SER A 2 -20.64 -30.06 11.12
N ASP A 3 -19.91 -31.18 11.20
CA ASP A 3 -18.57 -31.28 10.61
C ASP A 3 -18.68 -31.20 9.08
N ILE A 4 -18.61 -29.97 8.57
CA ILE A 4 -18.52 -29.71 7.12
C ILE A 4 -17.07 -29.76 6.76
N VAL A 5 -16.69 -30.67 5.86
CA VAL A 5 -15.33 -30.84 5.35
C VAL A 5 -15.34 -30.55 3.86
N ALA A 6 -14.45 -29.68 3.42
CA ALA A 6 -14.19 -29.47 1.98
C ALA A 6 -13.08 -30.42 1.53
N GLU A 7 -13.28 -31.03 0.36
CA GLU A 7 -12.32 -31.95 -0.26
C GLU A 7 -12.09 -31.52 -1.72
N MET A 8 -10.83 -31.39 -2.12
CA MET A 8 -10.46 -31.12 -3.51
C MET A 8 -10.22 -32.45 -4.21
N ARG A 9 -10.88 -32.67 -5.36
CA ARG A 9 -10.75 -33.86 -6.18
C ARG A 9 -9.74 -33.61 -7.30
N LEU A 10 -8.77 -34.51 -7.43
CA LEU A 10 -7.73 -34.47 -8.45
C LEU A 10 -7.70 -35.82 -9.20
N PRO A 11 -7.38 -35.84 -10.51
CA PRO A 11 -7.28 -37.03 -11.29
C PRO A 11 -6.03 -37.83 -10.98
N THR A 12 -6.06 -39.12 -11.29
CA THR A 12 -4.88 -39.98 -11.41
C THR A 12 -5.11 -41.03 -12.47
N GLN A 13 -4.05 -41.45 -13.11
CA GLN A 13 -4.06 -42.64 -13.98
C GLN A 13 -3.63 -43.90 -13.18
N GLU A 14 -2.68 -43.74 -12.26
CA GLU A 14 -2.20 -44.82 -11.41
C GLU A 14 -1.96 -44.30 -9.98
N LEU A 15 -2.92 -44.60 -9.10
CA LEU A 15 -2.91 -44.10 -7.71
C LEU A 15 -1.67 -44.55 -6.92
N ARG A 16 -1.14 -45.76 -7.24
CA ARG A 16 0.02 -46.30 -6.53
C ARG A 16 1.28 -45.49 -6.75
N ASP A 17 1.39 -44.81 -7.88
CA ASP A 17 2.51 -43.91 -8.18
C ASP A 17 2.39 -42.58 -7.41
N ASP A 18 1.16 -42.13 -7.15
CA ASP A 18 0.89 -40.85 -6.45
C ASP A 18 1.05 -40.97 -4.93
N ILE A 19 0.72 -42.12 -4.34
CA ILE A 19 0.77 -42.31 -2.88
C ILE A 19 2.13 -41.90 -2.28
N PRO A 20 3.30 -42.36 -2.79
CA PRO A 20 4.58 -41.95 -2.24
C PRO A 20 4.84 -40.44 -2.33
N PHE A 21 4.38 -39.80 -3.39
CA PHE A 21 4.54 -38.36 -3.55
C PHE A 21 3.76 -37.58 -2.48
N PHE A 22 2.47 -37.83 -2.36
CA PHE A 22 1.64 -37.12 -1.37
C PHE A 22 2.04 -37.49 0.07
N THR A 23 2.44 -38.70 0.35
CA THR A 23 2.76 -39.11 1.74
C THR A 23 4.21 -38.86 2.15
N LYS A 24 5.20 -39.12 1.28
CA LYS A 24 6.62 -39.00 1.66
C LYS A 24 7.24 -37.70 1.24
N VAL A 25 6.88 -37.18 0.04
CA VAL A 25 7.44 -35.93 -0.45
C VAL A 25 6.69 -34.73 0.18
N LEU A 26 5.36 -34.74 0.14
CA LEU A 26 4.56 -33.65 0.72
C LEU A 26 4.25 -33.84 2.21
N GLY A 27 4.54 -35.03 2.80
CA GLY A 27 4.27 -35.26 4.22
C GLY A 27 2.78 -35.31 4.60
N MET A 28 1.89 -35.54 3.64
CA MET A 28 0.46 -35.66 3.92
C MET A 28 0.14 -37.04 4.51
N LYS A 29 -0.92 -37.06 5.33
CA LYS A 29 -1.43 -38.31 5.90
C LYS A 29 -2.46 -38.93 4.96
N MET A 30 -2.35 -40.19 4.64
CA MET A 30 -3.39 -40.94 3.94
C MET A 30 -4.49 -41.31 4.93
N ASP A 31 -5.72 -40.83 4.72
CA ASP A 31 -6.87 -41.07 5.58
C ASP A 31 -7.73 -42.24 5.12
N MET A 32 -7.84 -42.43 3.78
CA MET A 32 -8.65 -43.50 3.19
C MET A 32 -8.03 -43.98 1.88
N ILE A 33 -8.27 -45.24 1.59
CA ILE A 33 -7.91 -45.89 0.31
C ILE A 33 -8.95 -46.97 -0.01
N TYR A 34 -9.43 -46.99 -1.25
CA TYR A 34 -10.38 -48.04 -1.68
C TYR A 34 -10.46 -48.16 -3.22
N PRO A 35 -10.95 -49.32 -3.74
CA PRO A 35 -11.05 -50.59 -3.02
C PRO A 35 -9.68 -51.11 -2.57
N ALA A 36 -9.66 -52.08 -1.66
CA ALA A 36 -8.39 -52.55 -1.04
C ALA A 36 -7.50 -53.37 -1.97
N ASP A 37 -8.11 -54.10 -2.88
CA ASP A 37 -7.44 -55.04 -3.81
C ASP A 37 -6.91 -54.32 -5.07
N ASP A 38 -7.64 -53.34 -5.60
CA ASP A 38 -7.22 -52.51 -6.73
C ASP A 38 -7.60 -51.04 -6.48
N PRO A 39 -6.80 -50.29 -5.70
CA PRO A 39 -7.17 -48.99 -5.26
C PRO A 39 -7.26 -47.98 -6.41
N SER A 40 -8.43 -47.36 -6.50
CA SER A 40 -8.76 -46.29 -7.46
C SER A 40 -8.92 -44.94 -6.82
N VAL A 41 -9.13 -44.91 -5.50
CA VAL A 41 -9.28 -43.66 -4.74
C VAL A 41 -8.39 -43.66 -3.50
N GLY A 42 -7.64 -42.60 -3.34
CA GLY A 42 -6.90 -42.24 -2.12
C GLY A 42 -7.31 -40.87 -1.59
N VAL A 43 -7.49 -40.77 -0.27
CA VAL A 43 -7.79 -39.51 0.38
C VAL A 43 -6.66 -39.15 1.33
N PHE A 44 -6.18 -37.93 1.21
CA PHE A 44 -5.02 -37.40 1.95
C PHE A 44 -5.38 -36.14 2.68
N SER A 45 -4.82 -35.93 3.88
CA SER A 45 -4.93 -34.69 4.63
C SER A 45 -3.57 -34.17 5.07
N GLY A 46 -3.39 -32.88 5.02
CA GLY A 46 -2.17 -32.19 5.44
C GLY A 46 -2.17 -30.73 5.02
N HIS A 47 -1.37 -29.92 5.67
CA HIS A 47 -1.20 -28.50 5.34
C HIS A 47 -2.52 -27.69 5.27
N GLY A 48 -3.51 -28.07 6.11
CA GLY A 48 -4.85 -27.43 6.10
C GLY A 48 -5.74 -27.85 4.94
N LEU A 49 -5.34 -28.83 4.14
CA LEU A 49 -6.02 -29.27 2.94
C LEU A 49 -6.41 -30.76 3.03
N ARG A 50 -7.54 -31.12 2.40
CA ARG A 50 -7.96 -32.49 2.16
C ARG A 50 -8.07 -32.74 0.67
N LEU A 51 -7.35 -33.74 0.17
CA LEU A 51 -7.27 -34.11 -1.23
C LEU A 51 -7.86 -35.52 -1.45
N ARG A 52 -8.66 -35.66 -2.49
CA ARG A 52 -9.11 -36.94 -3.01
C ARG A 52 -8.45 -37.15 -4.37
N ILE A 53 -7.58 -38.13 -4.47
CA ILE A 53 -6.95 -38.58 -5.74
C ILE A 53 -7.81 -39.74 -6.27
N ASP A 54 -8.34 -39.58 -7.48
CA ASP A 54 -9.42 -40.43 -7.97
C ASP A 54 -9.21 -40.78 -9.47
N LYS A 55 -9.21 -42.08 -9.81
CA LYS A 55 -9.09 -42.54 -11.21
C LYS A 55 -10.28 -42.13 -12.08
N ASP A 56 -11.45 -41.94 -11.46
CA ASP A 56 -12.68 -41.52 -12.17
C ASP A 56 -12.82 -39.99 -12.28
N ALA A 57 -11.82 -39.24 -11.82
CA ALA A 57 -11.83 -37.78 -11.97
C ALA A 57 -11.47 -37.42 -13.42
N SER A 58 -12.28 -36.56 -14.02
CA SER A 58 -12.11 -36.06 -15.39
C SER A 58 -11.52 -34.63 -15.44
N GLU A 59 -11.34 -34.02 -14.30
CA GLU A 59 -10.77 -32.69 -14.13
C GLU A 59 -9.28 -32.71 -14.50
N ALA A 60 -8.75 -31.58 -14.93
CA ALA A 60 -7.30 -31.42 -15.12
C ALA A 60 -6.59 -31.39 -13.77
N PRO A 61 -5.32 -31.88 -13.67
CA PRO A 61 -4.49 -31.68 -12.49
C PRO A 61 -4.38 -30.19 -12.18
N GLY A 62 -4.53 -29.84 -10.90
CA GLY A 62 -4.44 -28.45 -10.44
C GLY A 62 -3.02 -28.03 -10.08
N THR A 63 -2.92 -26.82 -9.54
CA THR A 63 -1.71 -26.32 -8.87
C THR A 63 -1.99 -26.16 -7.39
N LEU A 64 -1.12 -26.72 -6.55
CA LEU A 64 -1.09 -26.49 -5.11
C LEU A 64 0.03 -25.52 -4.80
N ARG A 65 -0.22 -24.54 -3.93
CA ARG A 65 0.84 -23.70 -3.36
C ARG A 65 1.01 -24.08 -1.89
N ILE A 66 2.19 -24.48 -1.51
CA ILE A 66 2.57 -24.74 -0.12
C ILE A 66 3.39 -23.56 0.36
N LEU A 67 2.85 -22.86 1.37
CA LEU A 67 3.49 -21.74 2.01
C LEU A 67 4.09 -22.20 3.34
N CYS A 68 5.41 -22.13 3.50
CA CYS A 68 6.12 -22.60 4.69
C CYS A 68 7.24 -21.64 5.11
N GLU A 69 7.68 -21.75 6.34
CA GLU A 69 8.76 -20.90 6.90
C GLU A 69 10.14 -21.24 6.31
N ASP A 70 10.37 -22.50 5.95
CA ASP A 70 11.64 -22.97 5.36
C ASP A 70 11.36 -23.77 4.08
N PRO A 71 11.18 -23.10 2.94
CA PRO A 71 10.95 -23.76 1.66
C PRO A 71 12.11 -24.64 1.20
N ASP A 72 13.34 -24.27 1.54
CA ASP A 72 14.53 -25.04 1.14
C ASP A 72 14.61 -26.35 1.92
N GLY A 73 14.37 -26.31 3.22
CA GLY A 73 14.31 -27.51 4.06
C GLY A 73 13.10 -28.42 3.74
N PHE A 74 11.99 -27.84 3.28
CA PHE A 74 10.79 -28.62 2.94
C PHE A 74 10.96 -29.47 1.67
N ALA A 75 11.65 -28.98 0.66
CA ALA A 75 11.73 -29.61 -0.66
C ALA A 75 13.16 -29.68 -1.23
N ASP A 76 14.18 -29.76 -0.38
CA ASP A 76 15.58 -29.84 -0.78
C ASP A 76 15.99 -28.76 -1.80
N GLY A 77 15.53 -27.52 -1.57
CA GLY A 77 15.81 -26.37 -2.42
C GLY A 77 14.96 -26.26 -3.70
N GLN A 78 14.06 -27.21 -3.95
CA GLN A 78 13.17 -27.16 -5.10
C GLN A 78 11.98 -26.23 -4.83
N ARG A 79 11.65 -25.36 -5.78
CA ARG A 79 10.50 -24.43 -5.70
C ARG A 79 9.28 -24.94 -6.48
N LEU A 80 9.47 -25.95 -7.31
CA LEU A 80 8.41 -26.57 -8.10
C LEU A 80 8.60 -28.09 -8.12
N LEU A 81 7.57 -28.78 -7.67
CA LEU A 81 7.47 -30.23 -7.80
C LEU A 81 6.31 -30.59 -8.73
N ILE A 82 6.43 -31.73 -9.42
CA ILE A 82 5.35 -32.28 -10.25
C ILE A 82 5.01 -33.65 -9.71
N ALA A 83 3.78 -33.81 -9.26
CA ALA A 83 3.26 -35.11 -8.86
C ALA A 83 3.11 -36.06 -10.06
N PRO A 84 3.16 -37.39 -9.87
CA PRO A 84 2.94 -38.33 -10.96
C PRO A 84 1.63 -38.14 -11.71
N ASN A 85 0.58 -37.72 -11.03
CA ASN A 85 -0.71 -37.37 -11.65
C ASN A 85 -0.73 -36.03 -12.42
N GLY A 86 0.41 -35.30 -12.47
CA GLY A 86 0.54 -34.03 -13.15
C GLY A 86 0.19 -32.79 -12.29
N THR A 87 -0.20 -32.97 -11.02
CA THR A 87 -0.42 -31.83 -10.12
C THR A 87 0.90 -31.07 -9.90
N ARG A 88 0.87 -29.77 -10.13
CA ARG A 88 1.99 -28.86 -9.85
C ARG A 88 1.95 -28.47 -8.38
N VAL A 89 3.11 -28.49 -7.72
CA VAL A 89 3.23 -28.04 -6.33
C VAL A 89 4.30 -26.96 -6.29
N GLU A 90 3.86 -25.72 -6.07
CA GLU A 90 4.72 -24.56 -5.87
C GLU A 90 5.00 -24.40 -4.39
N ILE A 91 6.29 -24.25 -4.03
CA ILE A 91 6.75 -24.13 -2.65
C ILE A 91 7.34 -22.75 -2.44
N GLU A 92 6.72 -21.99 -1.57
CA GLU A 92 7.04 -20.59 -1.35
C GLU A 92 7.18 -20.27 0.14
N GLU A 93 7.88 -19.20 0.40
CA GLU A 93 7.98 -18.65 1.74
C GLU A 93 6.60 -18.09 2.19
N ARG A 94 6.19 -18.47 3.40
CA ARG A 94 4.90 -18.04 3.95
C ARG A 94 4.83 -16.53 4.21
N HIS A 95 5.96 -15.97 4.64
CA HIS A 95 6.09 -14.54 4.96
C HIS A 95 7.35 -13.99 4.28
N PRO A 96 7.34 -13.84 2.94
CA PRO A 96 8.51 -13.34 2.24
C PRO A 96 8.86 -11.93 2.73
N PRO A 97 10.15 -11.59 2.85
CA PRO A 97 10.56 -10.24 3.20
C PRO A 97 10.03 -9.25 2.17
N MET A 98 9.64 -8.08 2.65
CA MET A 98 9.24 -7.00 1.76
C MET A 98 10.44 -6.57 0.90
N VAL A 99 10.25 -6.57 -0.40
CA VAL A 99 11.26 -6.08 -1.36
C VAL A 99 10.90 -4.65 -1.76
N MET A 100 11.86 -3.73 -1.56
CA MET A 100 11.75 -2.36 -2.06
C MET A 100 12.30 -2.33 -3.49
N PRO A 101 11.46 -2.04 -4.50
CA PRO A 101 11.94 -1.88 -5.88
C PRO A 101 12.91 -0.72 -5.99
N GLU A 102 13.85 -0.82 -6.92
CA GLU A 102 14.67 0.32 -7.31
C GLU A 102 13.80 1.39 -7.98
N THR A 103 13.96 2.65 -7.59
CA THR A 103 13.16 3.75 -8.13
C THR A 103 13.57 4.05 -9.58
N VAL A 104 12.61 3.95 -10.49
CA VAL A 104 12.76 4.39 -11.88
C VAL A 104 12.29 5.83 -11.97
N HIS A 105 13.25 6.76 -11.95
CA HIS A 105 12.96 8.19 -11.94
C HIS A 105 12.27 8.66 -13.22
N SER A 106 11.16 9.35 -13.08
CA SER A 106 10.44 9.99 -14.17
C SER A 106 9.86 11.34 -13.75
N PHE A 107 9.72 12.24 -14.71
CA PHE A 107 8.96 13.48 -14.53
C PHE A 107 7.50 13.20 -14.86
N VAL A 108 6.63 13.26 -13.85
CA VAL A 108 5.20 12.99 -13.99
C VAL A 108 4.42 14.27 -13.77
N VAL A 109 3.47 14.57 -14.64
CA VAL A 109 2.41 15.55 -14.43
C VAL A 109 1.07 14.87 -14.66
N ARG A 110 0.19 14.90 -13.66
CA ARG A 110 -1.08 14.20 -13.67
C ARG A 110 -2.21 15.17 -13.38
N ARG A 111 -2.85 15.68 -14.44
CA ARG A 111 -3.94 16.66 -14.29
C ARG A 111 -5.28 15.95 -14.15
N LEU A 112 -6.12 16.46 -13.25
CA LEU A 112 -7.45 15.91 -12.99
C LEU A 112 -8.32 15.88 -14.27
N LYS A 113 -8.29 16.94 -15.04
CA LYS A 113 -9.06 17.08 -16.29
C LYS A 113 -8.69 16.10 -17.41
N ASP A 114 -7.47 15.56 -17.38
CA ASP A 114 -6.94 14.68 -18.43
C ASP A 114 -7.06 13.19 -18.03
N GLN A 115 -7.73 12.88 -16.92
CA GLN A 115 -7.68 11.53 -16.35
C GLN A 115 -8.85 10.66 -16.77
N ALA A 116 -8.56 9.34 -16.73
CA ALA A 116 -9.56 8.30 -16.86
C ALA A 116 -10.59 8.36 -15.70
N PRO A 117 -11.77 7.79 -15.86
CA PRO A 117 -12.74 7.66 -14.79
C PRO A 117 -12.16 7.00 -13.55
N TRP A 118 -12.75 7.29 -12.40
CA TRP A 118 -12.42 6.63 -11.15
C TRP A 118 -12.63 5.12 -11.24
N VAL A 119 -11.72 4.36 -10.62
CA VAL A 119 -11.81 2.91 -10.51
C VAL A 119 -12.42 2.56 -9.16
N ILE A 120 -13.44 1.69 -9.15
CA ILE A 120 -14.04 1.20 -7.91
C ILE A 120 -13.16 0.07 -7.37
N GLY A 121 -12.67 0.23 -6.15
CA GLY A 121 -11.82 -0.72 -5.45
C GLY A 121 -12.46 -1.28 -4.19
N ARG A 122 -11.62 -1.57 -3.18
CA ARG A 122 -12.03 -2.17 -1.90
C ARG A 122 -13.10 -1.32 -1.20
N ALA A 123 -14.06 -2.00 -0.56
CA ALA A 123 -15.16 -1.40 0.20
C ALA A 123 -15.99 -0.36 -0.58
N GLY A 124 -16.02 -0.42 -1.92
CA GLY A 124 -16.76 0.53 -2.77
C GLY A 124 -16.09 1.90 -2.92
N MET A 125 -14.90 2.08 -2.42
CA MET A 125 -14.13 3.32 -2.56
C MET A 125 -13.72 3.54 -4.02
N HIS A 126 -13.68 4.79 -4.44
CA HIS A 126 -13.24 5.19 -5.77
C HIS A 126 -11.79 5.64 -5.72
N TYR A 127 -10.98 5.15 -6.65
CA TYR A 127 -9.54 5.39 -6.72
C TYR A 127 -9.15 6.08 -8.01
N ARG A 128 -8.20 6.99 -7.93
CA ARG A 128 -7.54 7.64 -9.04
C ARG A 128 -6.03 7.60 -8.80
N ASP A 129 -5.29 6.96 -9.71
CA ASP A 129 -3.84 6.84 -9.65
C ASP A 129 -3.17 8.17 -10.03
N LEU A 130 -2.32 8.70 -9.17
CA LEU A 130 -1.60 9.95 -9.34
C LEU A 130 -0.18 9.77 -9.89
N VAL A 131 0.36 8.55 -9.85
CA VAL A 131 1.70 8.20 -10.37
C VAL A 131 1.60 6.91 -11.18
N PRO A 132 1.12 6.97 -12.46
CA PRO A 132 0.75 5.78 -13.22
C PRO A 132 1.87 4.79 -13.49
N ASP A 133 3.11 5.25 -13.62
CA ASP A 133 4.30 4.41 -13.79
C ASP A 133 4.85 3.89 -12.47
N ARG A 134 4.28 4.37 -11.33
CA ARG A 134 4.64 4.00 -9.96
C ARG A 134 6.14 4.08 -9.69
N LEU A 135 6.87 4.83 -10.51
CA LEU A 135 8.34 4.95 -10.49
C LEU A 135 9.02 3.57 -10.44
N GLY A 136 8.59 2.64 -11.30
CA GLY A 136 9.11 1.27 -11.33
C GLY A 136 8.62 0.36 -10.20
N GLY A 137 7.57 0.76 -9.48
CA GLY A 137 7.00 0.01 -8.36
C GLY A 137 7.36 0.59 -6.99
N SER A 138 8.15 1.67 -6.93
CA SER A 138 8.60 2.25 -5.65
C SER A 138 7.49 2.92 -4.87
N ILE A 139 6.49 3.52 -5.54
CA ILE A 139 5.43 4.29 -4.89
C ILE A 139 4.07 4.05 -5.54
N ILE A 140 3.02 3.98 -4.74
CA ILE A 140 1.65 4.23 -5.18
C ILE A 140 1.15 5.51 -4.52
N ALA A 141 0.57 6.39 -5.32
CA ALA A 141 -0.10 7.60 -4.86
C ALA A 141 -1.53 7.60 -5.39
N SER A 142 -2.49 7.50 -4.50
CA SER A 142 -3.91 7.39 -4.84
C SER A 142 -4.69 8.57 -4.29
N HIS A 143 -5.52 9.18 -5.14
CA HIS A 143 -6.63 10.01 -4.68
C HIS A 143 -7.84 9.09 -4.48
N ILE A 144 -8.28 8.97 -3.26
CA ILE A 144 -9.40 8.09 -2.87
C ILE A 144 -10.59 8.96 -2.53
N ARG A 145 -11.78 8.52 -2.98
CA ARG A 145 -13.05 9.14 -2.68
C ARG A 145 -14.05 8.10 -2.20
N ILE A 146 -14.76 8.40 -1.13
CA ILE A 146 -15.94 7.66 -0.67
C ILE A 146 -17.17 8.53 -0.98
N PRO A 147 -17.97 8.18 -2.00
CA PRO A 147 -19.06 9.04 -2.47
C PRO A 147 -20.17 9.21 -1.43
N ASP A 148 -20.57 8.11 -0.81
CA ASP A 148 -21.68 8.06 0.13
C ASP A 148 -21.14 7.98 1.57
N GLY A 149 -21.60 8.85 2.44
CA GLY A 149 -21.25 8.85 3.85
C GLY A 149 -21.91 7.72 4.64
N GLY A 150 -21.53 7.63 5.91
CA GLY A 150 -22.05 6.65 6.85
C GLY A 150 -21.05 5.54 7.17
N PRO A 151 -21.52 4.39 7.72
CA PRO A 151 -20.67 3.29 8.11
C PRO A 151 -19.93 2.68 6.91
N VAL A 152 -18.61 2.52 7.03
CA VAL A 152 -17.77 1.88 6.01
C VAL A 152 -17.71 0.37 6.29
N PRO A 153 -18.00 -0.50 5.29
CA PRO A 153 -17.93 -1.95 5.48
C PRO A 153 -16.48 -2.45 5.44
N ASP A 154 -15.68 -2.00 6.39
CA ASP A 154 -14.27 -2.35 6.53
C ASP A 154 -14.04 -3.34 7.67
N MET A 155 -12.93 -4.06 7.65
CA MET A 155 -12.50 -5.02 8.66
C MET A 155 -11.17 -4.59 9.24
N VAL A 156 -10.81 -5.12 10.42
CA VAL A 156 -9.46 -4.93 10.97
C VAL A 156 -8.45 -5.51 10.00
N HIS A 157 -7.50 -4.70 9.59
CA HIS A 157 -6.48 -5.07 8.63
C HIS A 157 -5.17 -4.30 8.88
N PHE A 158 -4.12 -4.72 8.21
CA PHE A 158 -2.83 -4.05 8.20
C PHE A 158 -2.15 -4.19 6.85
N HIS A 159 -1.16 -3.33 6.61
CA HIS A 159 -0.39 -3.32 5.38
C HIS A 159 1.07 -3.65 5.65
N ARG A 160 1.66 -4.50 4.80
CA ARG A 160 3.10 -4.72 4.76
C ARG A 160 3.74 -3.66 3.88
N VAL A 161 4.03 -2.51 4.47
CA VAL A 161 4.56 -1.32 3.80
C VAL A 161 5.85 -0.86 4.45
N GLY A 162 6.70 -0.15 3.71
CA GLY A 162 7.81 0.62 4.27
C GLY A 162 7.39 1.99 4.78
N PHE A 163 6.33 2.56 4.17
CA PHE A 163 5.73 3.82 4.58
C PHE A 163 4.30 3.92 4.03
N GLN A 164 3.37 4.45 4.82
CA GLN A 164 2.02 4.77 4.37
C GLN A 164 1.49 6.04 5.01
N LEU A 165 0.98 6.94 4.17
CA LEU A 165 0.35 8.21 4.54
C LEU A 165 -1.12 8.20 4.13
N ILE A 166 -1.99 8.70 5.01
CA ILE A 166 -3.36 9.10 4.69
C ILE A 166 -3.50 10.59 5.01
N PHE A 167 -3.75 11.41 4.00
CA PHE A 167 -3.98 12.84 4.14
C PHE A 167 -5.41 13.17 3.70
N CYS A 168 -6.22 13.72 4.60
CA CYS A 168 -7.60 14.11 4.27
C CYS A 168 -7.62 15.48 3.58
N ILE A 169 -8.21 15.54 2.39
CA ILE A 169 -8.33 16.78 1.63
C ILE A 169 -9.76 17.33 1.61
N HIS A 170 -10.77 16.49 1.87
CA HIS A 170 -12.16 16.92 1.95
C HIS A 170 -12.98 16.02 2.88
N GLY A 171 -13.89 16.62 3.65
CA GLY A 171 -14.77 15.89 4.57
C GLY A 171 -14.04 15.36 5.81
N TRP A 172 -14.50 14.22 6.30
CA TRP A 172 -13.90 13.56 7.46
C TRP A 172 -14.10 12.04 7.41
N VAL A 173 -13.22 11.32 8.12
CA VAL A 173 -13.29 9.86 8.30
C VAL A 173 -12.94 9.50 9.74
N ASP A 174 -13.72 8.60 10.36
CA ASP A 174 -13.46 8.02 11.67
C ASP A 174 -12.69 6.70 11.50
N VAL A 175 -11.55 6.60 12.16
CA VAL A 175 -10.64 5.45 12.11
C VAL A 175 -10.23 5.04 13.51
N VAL A 176 -9.97 3.77 13.74
CA VAL A 176 -9.41 3.24 14.97
C VAL A 176 -8.13 2.47 14.69
N TYR A 177 -7.12 2.67 15.52
CA TYR A 177 -5.79 2.09 15.39
C TYR A 177 -5.40 1.27 16.61
N GLU A 178 -4.63 0.21 16.37
CA GLU A 178 -4.04 -0.62 17.42
C GLU A 178 -3.20 0.23 18.37
N ASP A 179 -3.45 0.09 19.68
CA ASP A 179 -2.74 0.76 20.77
C ASP A 179 -2.77 2.30 20.76
N GLN A 180 -3.65 2.91 19.96
CA GLN A 180 -3.78 4.37 19.88
C GLN A 180 -5.05 4.90 20.57
N GLY A 181 -5.75 4.04 21.33
CA GLY A 181 -6.94 4.42 22.08
C GLY A 181 -8.23 4.37 21.27
N GLU A 182 -9.15 5.26 21.61
CA GLU A 182 -10.48 5.35 21.00
C GLU A 182 -10.40 5.80 19.53
N LYS A 183 -11.56 5.74 18.85
CA LYS A 183 -11.63 6.21 17.46
C LYS A 183 -11.17 7.66 17.32
N MET A 184 -10.48 7.94 16.23
CA MET A 184 -9.99 9.27 15.86
C MET A 184 -10.69 9.76 14.60
N ARG A 185 -11.01 11.03 14.55
CA ARG A 185 -11.59 11.68 13.37
C ARG A 185 -10.53 12.44 12.61
N LEU A 186 -10.24 12.00 11.40
CA LEU A 186 -9.39 12.70 10.44
C LEU A 186 -10.26 13.69 9.66
N THR A 187 -9.95 14.96 9.73
CA THR A 187 -10.68 16.04 9.01
C THR A 187 -9.81 16.63 7.91
N ALA A 188 -10.42 17.39 7.00
CA ALA A 188 -9.68 18.04 5.93
C ALA A 188 -8.49 18.87 6.47
N GLY A 189 -7.31 18.64 5.89
CA GLY A 189 -6.04 19.20 6.30
C GLY A 189 -5.24 18.33 7.29
N ASP A 190 -5.85 17.35 7.95
CA ASP A 190 -5.18 16.44 8.87
C ASP A 190 -4.55 15.25 8.13
N CYS A 191 -3.58 14.60 8.76
CA CYS A 191 -3.02 13.35 8.24
C CYS A 191 -2.68 12.35 9.33
N PHE A 192 -2.70 11.07 8.93
CA PHE A 192 -2.11 9.96 9.66
C PHE A 192 -0.93 9.41 8.88
N ILE A 193 0.09 8.88 9.58
CA ILE A 193 0.88 7.78 9.03
C ILE A 193 0.41 6.47 9.64
N GLN A 194 0.46 5.43 8.84
CA GLN A 194 0.20 4.05 9.24
C GLN A 194 1.52 3.31 9.22
N PRO A 195 2.21 3.19 10.38
CA PRO A 195 3.44 2.43 10.45
C PRO A 195 3.27 1.01 9.93
N PRO A 196 4.35 0.35 9.48
CA PRO A 196 4.29 -1.02 8.97
C PRO A 196 3.54 -1.96 9.90
N GLU A 197 2.51 -2.62 9.39
CA GLU A 197 1.71 -3.63 10.09
C GLU A 197 0.86 -3.14 11.27
N ILE A 198 0.68 -1.85 11.48
CA ILE A 198 -0.29 -1.35 12.47
C ILE A 198 -1.71 -1.76 12.05
N ARG A 199 -2.42 -2.45 12.95
CA ARG A 199 -3.81 -2.83 12.71
C ARG A 199 -4.72 -1.62 12.83
N HIS A 200 -5.63 -1.51 11.90
CA HIS A 200 -6.58 -0.41 11.86
C HIS A 200 -7.88 -0.79 11.15
N ARG A 201 -8.87 0.07 11.29
CA ARG A 201 -10.16 -0.08 10.65
C ARG A 201 -10.80 1.27 10.43
N VAL A 202 -11.35 1.50 9.24
CA VAL A 202 -12.22 2.63 8.93
C VAL A 202 -13.63 2.31 9.45
N LEU A 203 -14.24 3.24 10.18
CA LEU A 203 -15.53 3.03 10.84
C LEU A 203 -16.67 3.75 10.12
N GLU A 204 -16.47 5.03 9.85
CA GLU A 204 -17.50 5.91 9.31
C GLU A 204 -16.85 7.04 8.51
N ALA A 205 -17.54 7.54 7.51
CA ALA A 205 -17.05 8.64 6.67
C ALA A 205 -18.18 9.66 6.43
N SER A 206 -17.79 10.92 6.17
CA SER A 206 -18.73 11.91 5.66
C SER A 206 -19.04 11.67 4.18
N ASP A 207 -20.13 12.24 3.70
CA ASP A 207 -20.41 12.27 2.27
C ASP A 207 -19.24 12.88 1.50
N ASN A 208 -18.86 12.21 0.42
CA ASN A 208 -17.82 12.65 -0.50
C ASN A 208 -16.47 12.93 0.18
N VAL A 209 -16.10 12.18 1.25
CA VAL A 209 -14.77 12.32 1.82
C VAL A 209 -13.70 11.96 0.78
N GLN A 210 -12.62 12.74 0.77
CA GLN A 210 -11.50 12.52 -0.14
C GLN A 210 -10.19 12.53 0.63
N VAL A 211 -9.33 11.58 0.32
CA VAL A 211 -8.01 11.47 0.92
C VAL A 211 -6.94 11.22 -0.16
N ILE A 212 -5.72 11.66 0.12
CA ILE A 212 -4.53 11.23 -0.61
C ILE A 212 -3.87 10.14 0.20
N GLU A 213 -3.72 8.97 -0.41
CA GLU A 213 -2.97 7.84 0.14
C GLU A 213 -1.65 7.67 -0.61
N ILE A 214 -0.56 7.57 0.14
CA ILE A 214 0.77 7.23 -0.38
C ILE A 214 1.20 5.92 0.26
N GLY A 215 1.54 4.94 -0.55
CA GLY A 215 2.08 3.65 -0.10
C GLY A 215 3.43 3.34 -0.76
N VAL A 216 4.36 2.80 -0.01
CA VAL A 216 5.70 2.42 -0.45
C VAL A 216 6.05 1.05 0.13
N PRO A 217 6.34 0.05 -0.71
CA PRO A 217 6.30 0.05 -2.18
C PRO A 217 4.88 0.09 -2.76
N ALA A 218 4.77 0.26 -4.07
CA ALA A 218 3.47 0.32 -4.76
C ALA A 218 2.66 -0.97 -4.62
N GLU A 219 3.31 -2.11 -4.78
CA GLU A 219 2.72 -3.43 -4.54
C GLU A 219 3.02 -3.86 -3.10
N HIS A 220 2.03 -3.77 -2.26
CA HIS A 220 2.12 -4.20 -0.88
C HIS A 220 0.90 -5.03 -0.48
N VAL A 221 1.12 -5.97 0.43
CA VAL A 221 0.08 -6.87 0.90
C VAL A 221 -0.78 -6.17 1.94
N THR A 222 -2.10 -6.30 1.80
CA THR A 222 -3.08 -5.99 2.84
C THR A 222 -3.57 -7.31 3.45
N GLU A 223 -3.38 -7.50 4.73
CA GLU A 223 -3.86 -8.68 5.47
C GLU A 223 -5.03 -8.32 6.38
N ILE A 224 -6.05 -9.18 6.38
CA ILE A 224 -7.20 -9.04 7.29
C ILE A 224 -6.89 -9.80 8.58
N ASP A 225 -7.06 -9.12 9.71
CA ASP A 225 -6.91 -9.72 11.04
C ASP A 225 -8.31 -10.02 11.61
N HIS A 226 -8.73 -11.29 11.51
CA HIS A 226 -10.04 -11.72 11.97
C HIS A 226 -10.12 -11.91 13.49
N GLU A 227 -8.98 -11.92 14.18
CA GLU A 227 -8.91 -12.21 15.62
C GLU A 227 -8.82 -10.93 16.45
N MET A 228 -8.24 -9.86 15.89
CA MET A 228 -8.09 -8.61 16.63
C MET A 228 -9.39 -7.81 16.68
N THR A 229 -9.68 -7.31 17.88
CA THR A 229 -10.77 -6.35 18.09
C THR A 229 -10.20 -4.97 18.40
N LEU A 230 -10.69 -3.94 17.73
CA LEU A 230 -10.32 -2.55 17.98
C LEU A 230 -11.51 -1.76 18.58
N PRO A 231 -11.26 -0.81 19.52
CA PRO A 231 -9.94 -0.43 20.04
C PRO A 231 -9.33 -1.53 20.94
N THR A 232 -8.00 -1.58 20.97
CA THR A 232 -7.28 -2.42 21.94
C THR A 232 -7.41 -1.86 23.35
N PRO A 233 -7.32 -2.70 24.40
CA PRO A 233 -7.44 -2.22 25.78
C PRO A 233 -6.25 -1.39 26.26
N HIS A 234 -5.20 -1.31 25.48
CA HIS A 234 -3.96 -0.60 25.81
C HIS A 234 -3.82 0.66 24.98
N LEU A 235 -3.30 1.71 25.61
CA LEU A 235 -2.87 2.94 24.93
C LEU A 235 -1.34 3.00 25.00
N ARG A 236 -0.67 2.96 23.86
CA ARG A 236 0.80 2.97 23.73
C ARG A 236 1.23 3.95 22.63
N PRO A 237 1.09 5.27 22.83
CA PRO A 237 1.34 6.27 21.79
C PRO A 237 2.81 6.27 21.31
N ASP A 238 3.74 5.82 22.15
CA ASP A 238 5.17 5.74 21.82
C ASP A 238 5.60 4.40 21.21
N ARG A 239 4.65 3.50 20.94
CA ARG A 239 4.97 2.22 20.30
C ARG A 239 5.57 2.45 18.92
N GLU A 240 6.63 1.71 18.64
CA GLU A 240 7.27 1.68 17.32
C GLU A 240 6.93 0.39 16.58
N TRP A 241 6.68 0.53 15.28
CA TRP A 241 6.53 -0.54 14.31
C TRP A 241 7.65 -0.39 13.28
N GLN A 242 8.61 -1.31 13.28
CA GLN A 242 9.79 -1.26 12.40
C GLN A 242 10.52 0.11 12.43
N GLY A 243 10.60 0.73 13.61
CA GLY A 243 11.27 2.02 13.82
C GLY A 243 10.44 3.26 13.48
N GLN A 244 9.17 3.10 13.13
CA GLN A 244 8.24 4.21 12.90
C GLN A 244 7.18 4.27 13.99
N ARG A 245 6.74 5.46 14.34
CA ARG A 245 5.64 5.71 15.27
C ARG A 245 4.39 6.14 14.51
N PHE A 246 3.23 5.82 15.07
CA PHE A 246 2.00 6.41 14.59
C PHE A 246 2.03 7.93 14.77
N VAL A 247 1.60 8.65 13.74
CA VAL A 247 1.45 10.10 13.79
C VAL A 247 0.02 10.47 13.43
N TYR A 248 -0.61 11.26 14.26
CA TYR A 248 -1.81 12.01 13.94
C TYR A 248 -1.48 13.49 13.96
N ASN A 249 -1.26 14.08 12.79
CA ASN A 249 -0.98 15.51 12.67
C ASN A 249 -2.27 16.26 12.30
N ARG A 250 -2.61 17.26 13.10
CA ARG A 250 -3.79 18.09 12.94
C ARG A 250 -3.44 19.42 12.30
N ALA A 251 -4.29 19.87 11.37
CA ALA A 251 -4.16 21.20 10.75
C ALA A 251 -4.51 22.33 11.74
N GLU A 252 -5.46 22.05 12.64
CA GLU A 252 -5.89 23.02 13.64
C GLU A 252 -4.76 23.37 14.62
N GLY A 253 -4.46 24.66 14.75
CA GLY A 253 -3.41 25.15 15.64
C GLY A 253 -1.97 24.93 15.13
N ALA A 254 -1.81 24.44 13.91
CA ALA A 254 -0.50 24.24 13.32
C ALA A 254 0.28 25.55 13.11
N THR A 255 1.58 25.51 13.30
CA THR A 255 2.48 26.64 13.05
C THR A 255 3.05 26.57 11.64
N TRP A 256 3.19 27.73 11.02
CA TRP A 256 3.80 27.89 9.72
C TRP A 256 5.20 28.47 9.86
N GLN A 257 6.14 27.96 9.10
CA GLN A 257 7.55 28.36 9.12
C GLN A 257 8.05 28.60 7.69
N PRO A 258 9.08 29.43 7.49
CA PRO A 258 9.69 29.58 6.18
C PRO A 258 10.05 28.22 5.58
N PHE A 259 9.58 28.02 4.35
CA PHE A 259 9.88 26.80 3.61
C PHE A 259 11.26 26.88 2.92
N ARG A 260 11.81 25.72 2.52
CA ARG A 260 13.08 25.66 1.78
C ARG A 260 13.05 26.36 0.41
N LEU A 261 11.85 26.53 -0.18
CA LEU A 261 11.66 27.34 -1.39
C LEU A 261 11.39 28.79 -0.97
N PRO A 262 12.20 29.77 -1.43
CA PRO A 262 11.99 31.18 -1.10
C PRO A 262 10.58 31.67 -1.48
N GLY A 263 9.95 32.41 -0.59
CA GLY A 263 8.62 32.95 -0.80
C GLY A 263 7.47 32.05 -0.40
N PHE A 264 7.75 30.85 0.09
CA PHE A 264 6.77 29.91 0.61
C PHE A 264 6.94 29.68 2.11
N ASP A 265 5.86 29.34 2.78
CA ASP A 265 5.83 28.81 4.13
C ASP A 265 5.39 27.35 4.09
N SER A 266 5.79 26.57 5.08
CA SER A 266 5.35 25.20 5.25
C SER A 266 4.87 24.92 6.66
N ARG A 267 3.96 23.95 6.74
CA ARG A 267 3.56 23.28 7.96
C ARG A 267 4.19 21.91 8.00
N ASP A 268 5.07 21.69 8.96
CA ASP A 268 5.68 20.38 9.20
C ASP A 268 4.66 19.48 9.90
N THR A 269 4.57 18.25 9.43
CA THR A 269 3.69 17.22 10.00
C THR A 269 4.37 16.35 11.05
N THR A 270 5.66 16.58 11.36
CA THR A 270 6.50 15.76 12.25
C THR A 270 6.76 14.32 11.78
N ILE A 271 6.34 14.00 10.57
CA ILE A 271 6.46 12.64 10.03
C ILE A 271 7.91 12.23 9.84
N ALA A 272 8.77 13.13 9.36
CA ALA A 272 10.20 12.83 9.18
C ALA A 272 10.87 12.41 10.50
N GLU A 273 10.58 13.08 11.61
CA GLU A 273 11.08 12.72 12.92
C GLU A 273 10.56 11.35 13.37
N ASN A 274 9.26 11.11 13.25
CA ASN A 274 8.61 9.90 13.76
C ASN A 274 8.81 8.67 12.86
N THR A 275 9.34 8.84 11.64
CA THR A 275 9.76 7.77 10.73
C THR A 275 11.27 7.60 10.65
N ARG A 276 12.04 8.32 11.48
CA ARG A 276 13.51 8.34 11.40
C ARG A 276 14.04 8.73 10.01
N GLY A 277 13.34 9.65 9.35
CA GLY A 277 13.72 10.16 8.04
C GLY A 277 13.30 9.30 6.85
N VAL A 278 12.50 8.25 7.03
CA VAL A 278 11.99 7.45 5.91
C VAL A 278 11.19 8.33 4.94
N ALA A 279 10.30 9.18 5.46
CA ALA A 279 9.53 10.10 4.64
C ALA A 279 9.39 11.48 5.29
N GLY A 280 9.28 12.52 4.48
CA GLY A 280 8.88 13.86 4.89
C GLY A 280 7.53 14.21 4.28
N VAL A 281 6.67 14.87 5.06
CA VAL A 281 5.36 15.35 4.58
C VAL A 281 5.18 16.78 5.05
N GLN A 282 4.90 17.68 4.12
CA GLN A 282 4.68 19.09 4.42
C GLN A 282 3.50 19.63 3.64
N VAL A 283 2.78 20.56 4.25
CA VAL A 283 1.82 21.40 3.54
C VAL A 283 2.50 22.72 3.26
N VAL A 284 2.46 23.17 2.01
CA VAL A 284 3.20 24.34 1.52
C VAL A 284 2.22 25.37 0.96
N ARG A 285 2.42 26.65 1.27
CA ARG A 285 1.62 27.77 0.74
C ARG A 285 2.50 28.98 0.46
N PRO A 286 2.07 29.91 -0.40
CA PRO A 286 2.76 31.19 -0.56
C PRO A 286 2.81 31.97 0.77
N ALA A 287 3.97 32.49 1.12
CA ALA A 287 4.14 33.38 2.28
C ALA A 287 3.59 34.79 2.04
N LYS A 288 3.42 35.17 0.75
CA LYS A 288 2.94 36.49 0.29
C LYS A 288 2.06 36.29 -0.93
N ALA A 289 1.28 37.29 -1.25
CA ALA A 289 0.37 37.31 -2.42
C ALA A 289 1.10 37.17 -3.78
N SER A 290 2.40 37.42 -3.84
CA SER A 290 3.22 37.20 -5.02
C SER A 290 4.55 36.58 -4.60
N VAL A 291 4.93 35.51 -5.26
CA VAL A 291 6.19 34.80 -5.03
C VAL A 291 7.08 34.96 -6.27
N ASP A 292 8.31 35.42 -6.06
CA ASP A 292 9.31 35.49 -7.11
C ASP A 292 9.77 34.05 -7.46
N PRO A 293 9.61 33.62 -8.72
CA PRO A 293 9.95 32.24 -9.10
C PRO A 293 11.47 32.06 -9.12
N VAL A 294 11.95 31.03 -8.41
CA VAL A 294 13.36 30.64 -8.40
C VAL A 294 13.55 29.24 -8.96
N TRP A 295 14.61 29.02 -9.73
CA TRP A 295 14.97 27.70 -10.17
C TRP A 295 15.57 26.90 -9.01
N THR A 296 15.15 25.66 -8.86
CA THR A 296 15.63 24.76 -7.84
C THR A 296 15.88 23.36 -8.37
N THR A 297 16.75 22.62 -7.68
CA THR A 297 16.91 21.17 -7.82
C THR A 297 16.85 20.52 -6.44
N HIS A 298 16.60 19.23 -6.39
CA HIS A 298 16.69 18.44 -5.17
C HIS A 298 17.42 17.11 -5.39
N ASP A 299 17.82 16.45 -4.32
CA ASP A 299 18.52 15.16 -4.34
C ASP A 299 17.72 14.00 -3.69
N THR A 300 16.44 14.24 -3.32
CA THR A 300 15.60 13.15 -2.80
C THR A 300 15.19 12.18 -3.89
N ASP A 301 15.05 10.90 -3.54
CA ASP A 301 14.72 9.83 -4.48
C ASP A 301 13.30 9.97 -5.03
N ILE A 302 12.32 10.18 -4.17
CA ILE A 302 10.92 10.41 -4.55
C ILE A 302 10.49 11.79 -4.06
N HIS A 303 10.00 12.62 -4.97
CA HIS A 303 9.47 13.94 -4.67
C HIS A 303 8.10 14.11 -5.34
N PHE A 304 7.05 13.78 -4.60
CA PHE A 304 5.66 13.88 -5.03
C PHE A 304 5.01 15.14 -4.48
N THR A 305 4.20 15.80 -5.31
CA THR A 305 3.40 16.97 -4.90
C THR A 305 1.98 16.87 -5.45
N PHE A 306 1.01 17.21 -4.62
CA PHE A 306 -0.41 17.30 -4.98
C PHE A 306 -0.92 18.72 -4.71
N VAL A 307 -1.68 19.28 -5.65
CA VAL A 307 -2.32 20.59 -5.51
C VAL A 307 -3.63 20.41 -4.76
N MET A 308 -3.67 20.82 -3.49
CA MET A 308 -4.86 20.69 -2.64
C MET A 308 -5.86 21.83 -2.85
N ASN A 309 -5.36 23.03 -3.13
CA ASN A 309 -6.18 24.22 -3.38
C ASN A 309 -5.43 25.20 -4.27
N GLY A 310 -6.15 26.04 -5.00
CA GLY A 310 -5.58 27.10 -5.83
C GLY A 310 -4.95 26.61 -7.12
N ALA A 311 -4.00 27.39 -7.63
CA ALA A 311 -3.33 27.13 -8.90
C ALA A 311 -1.86 27.57 -8.88
N VAL A 312 -1.05 26.91 -9.70
CA VAL A 312 0.39 27.19 -9.87
C VAL A 312 0.87 26.72 -11.25
N THR A 313 1.85 27.38 -11.81
CA THR A 313 2.53 26.91 -13.04
C THR A 313 3.84 26.24 -12.67
N LEU A 314 3.96 24.93 -12.97
CA LEU A 314 5.22 24.19 -12.88
C LEU A 314 6.00 24.35 -14.20
N GLU A 315 7.25 24.78 -14.11
CA GLU A 315 8.17 24.81 -15.22
C GLU A 315 9.35 23.88 -14.95
N GLY A 316 9.73 23.08 -15.96
CA GLY A 316 10.96 22.33 -16.01
C GLY A 316 11.90 22.89 -17.05
N GLU A 317 13.22 22.87 -16.80
CA GLU A 317 14.21 23.33 -17.79
C GLU A 317 14.04 22.59 -19.12
N GLY A 318 13.86 23.34 -20.22
CA GLY A 318 13.67 22.79 -21.57
C GLY A 318 12.31 22.13 -21.83
N ARG A 319 11.31 22.40 -20.99
CA ARG A 319 9.94 21.87 -21.12
C ARG A 319 8.93 23.01 -21.24
N ASP A 320 7.80 22.70 -21.86
CA ASP A 320 6.65 23.60 -21.84
C ASP A 320 6.11 23.76 -20.40
N PRO A 321 5.60 24.93 -20.03
CA PRO A 321 4.99 25.14 -18.73
C PRO A 321 3.73 24.29 -18.53
N PHE A 322 3.54 23.80 -17.32
CA PHE A 322 2.37 23.04 -16.91
C PHE A 322 1.53 23.87 -15.94
N PRO A 323 0.42 24.50 -16.39
CA PRO A 323 -0.57 25.06 -15.49
C PRO A 323 -1.26 23.95 -14.72
N LEU A 324 -1.24 24.05 -13.41
CA LEU A 324 -1.79 23.07 -12.46
C LEU A 324 -2.84 23.74 -11.58
N GLU A 325 -3.87 23.00 -11.22
CA GLU A 325 -4.99 23.43 -10.42
C GLU A 325 -5.35 22.34 -9.38
N GLU A 326 -6.28 22.66 -8.50
CA GLU A 326 -6.76 21.71 -7.48
C GLU A 326 -7.03 20.32 -8.07
N GLY A 327 -6.51 19.29 -7.40
CA GLY A 327 -6.61 17.89 -7.82
C GLY A 327 -5.48 17.41 -8.74
N ASP A 328 -4.60 18.29 -9.20
CA ASP A 328 -3.45 17.91 -10.02
C ASP A 328 -2.28 17.41 -9.15
N ALA A 329 -1.44 16.56 -9.73
CA ALA A 329 -0.26 16.04 -9.06
C ALA A 329 0.95 16.04 -9.99
N PHE A 330 2.14 16.06 -9.39
CA PHE A 330 3.38 15.92 -10.14
C PHE A 330 4.48 15.25 -9.33
N VAL A 331 5.43 14.65 -10.05
CA VAL A 331 6.68 14.11 -9.49
C VAL A 331 7.84 14.75 -10.22
N ILE A 332 8.82 15.22 -9.47
CA ILE A 332 10.06 15.77 -9.97
C ILE A 332 11.18 14.78 -9.69
N PRO A 333 11.93 14.30 -10.70
CA PRO A 333 13.08 13.44 -10.47
C PRO A 333 14.27 14.22 -9.87
N PRO A 334 15.19 13.56 -9.13
CA PRO A 334 16.35 14.22 -8.55
C PRO A 334 17.23 14.90 -9.62
N GLY A 335 17.77 16.06 -9.28
CA GLY A 335 18.64 16.86 -10.14
C GLY A 335 17.92 17.64 -11.26
N MET A 336 16.64 17.41 -11.50
CA MET A 336 15.89 18.18 -12.49
C MET A 336 15.68 19.62 -12.02
N LYS A 337 16.00 20.58 -12.87
CA LYS A 337 15.73 21.99 -12.59
C LYS A 337 14.27 22.31 -12.84
N THR A 338 13.61 22.82 -11.81
CA THR A 338 12.22 23.24 -11.86
C THR A 338 12.00 24.54 -11.11
N ARG A 339 10.90 25.22 -11.41
CA ARG A 339 10.40 26.35 -10.60
C ARG A 339 8.88 26.38 -10.59
N LEU A 340 8.34 26.97 -9.52
CA LEU A 340 6.92 27.28 -9.39
C LEU A 340 6.73 28.78 -9.65
N ARG A 341 5.77 29.13 -10.51
CA ARG A 341 5.39 30.52 -10.77
C ARG A 341 3.88 30.69 -10.83
N ASP A 342 3.44 31.93 -10.84
CA ASP A 342 2.03 32.29 -10.92
C ASP A 342 1.17 31.60 -9.85
N ALA A 343 1.76 31.40 -8.65
CA ALA A 343 1.07 30.81 -7.53
C ALA A 343 -0.11 31.71 -7.10
N SER A 344 -1.32 31.16 -7.07
CA SER A 344 -2.49 31.87 -6.54
C SER A 344 -2.35 32.10 -5.03
N ALA A 345 -3.01 33.11 -4.50
CA ALA A 345 -2.89 33.47 -3.09
C ALA A 345 -3.44 32.40 -2.12
N ASP A 346 -4.32 31.54 -2.63
CA ASP A 346 -4.95 30.43 -1.93
C ASP A 346 -4.31 29.07 -2.22
N LEU A 347 -3.16 29.05 -2.91
CA LEU A 347 -2.43 27.81 -3.22
C LEU A 347 -2.09 27.06 -1.93
N GLU A 348 -2.41 25.79 -1.91
CA GLU A 348 -1.91 24.81 -0.93
C GLU A 348 -1.43 23.56 -1.64
N LEU A 349 -0.21 23.13 -1.30
CA LEU A 349 0.43 21.92 -1.85
C LEU A 349 0.66 20.92 -0.73
N LEU A 350 0.33 19.67 -0.98
CA LEU A 350 0.82 18.54 -0.19
C LEU A 350 2.10 18.02 -0.84
N GLU A 351 3.23 18.15 -0.14
CA GLU A 351 4.50 17.64 -0.59
C GLU A 351 4.90 16.41 0.23
N VAL A 352 5.30 15.34 -0.47
CA VAL A 352 5.81 14.09 0.12
C VAL A 352 7.16 13.76 -0.48
N SER A 353 8.16 13.55 0.37
CA SER A 353 9.52 13.18 -0.03
C SER A 353 9.96 11.88 0.64
N LEU A 354 10.69 11.05 -0.09
CA LEU A 354 11.38 9.89 0.43
C LEU A 354 12.81 9.86 -0.15
N PRO A 355 13.84 9.92 0.72
CA PRO A 355 13.78 10.14 2.16
C PRO A 355 13.22 11.51 2.56
N GLY A 356 12.82 11.63 3.83
CA GLY A 356 12.24 12.86 4.39
C GLY A 356 13.22 14.00 4.60
N VAL A 357 14.52 13.70 4.65
CA VAL A 357 15.60 14.68 4.79
C VAL A 357 16.44 14.67 3.52
N PHE A 358 16.49 15.81 2.85
CA PHE A 358 17.19 15.97 1.56
C PHE A 358 17.61 17.43 1.35
N ASN A 359 18.45 17.67 0.34
CA ASN A 359 18.93 19.00 0.00
C ASN A 359 18.11 19.58 -1.19
N THR A 360 17.82 20.87 -1.08
CA THR A 360 17.32 21.67 -2.19
C THR A 360 18.33 22.75 -2.51
N THR A 361 18.77 22.81 -3.77
CA THR A 361 19.67 23.85 -4.26
C THR A 361 18.86 24.92 -4.96
N VAL A 362 18.91 26.15 -4.45
CA VAL A 362 18.34 27.33 -5.09
C VAL A 362 19.39 27.91 -6.03
N MET A 363 19.02 28.07 -7.30
CA MET A 363 19.92 28.60 -8.31
C MET A 363 19.86 30.14 -8.29
N GLN A 364 21.01 30.76 -8.32
CA GLN A 364 21.08 32.21 -8.51
C GLN A 364 20.63 32.54 -9.95
N ALA A 365 19.86 33.62 -10.09
CA ALA A 365 19.36 34.11 -11.38
C ALA A 365 20.46 34.58 -12.31
#